data_e6785808b0a002e21e1f7b559701f108
#
_entry.id   e6785808b0a002e21e1f7b559701f108
#
_cell.length_a   1.000
_cell.length_b   1.000
_cell.length_c   1.000
_cell.angle_alpha   90.00
_cell.angle_beta   90.00
_cell.angle_gamma   90.00
#
_symmetry.space_group_name_H-M   'P 1'
#
loop_
_entity.id
_entity.type
_entity.pdbx_description
1 polymer ?
#
loop_
_entity_poly.entity_id
_entity_poly.type
_entity_poly.pdbx_seq_one_letter_code
_entity_poly.pdbx_strand_id
1 'polypeptide(L)'
;GSATTAQIAAGSSLATHQVSVIETETIYPVGAFEVIFYPSQHAPLASNSAISGTVAAPLTLPAPYTAWKLGQAYTLVIAHPKGRMLIQGSAGFVPGALAEIEVDAVFLGTGGLPTLPRAHQLAYLDEMVTQRQPKRVYTIHHDDLFGDLGNVEQNVLMPNFDQTQAFELGQQVLPAQLLQMQFGVPINL
;
A
#
# COMPACT_ATOMS: atom_id res chain seq x y z
N GLY A 1 -11.17 1.88 -8.67
CA GLY A 1 -9.87 2.54 -8.63
C GLY A 1 -9.99 4.06 -8.75
N SER A 2 -8.87 4.77 -8.91
CA SER A 2 -8.86 6.23 -9.10
C SER A 2 -9.38 6.64 -10.48
N ALA A 3 -9.67 7.94 -10.69
CA ALA A 3 -9.99 8.47 -12.01
C ALA A 3 -8.86 8.20 -13.03
N THR A 4 -7.59 8.28 -12.58
CA THR A 4 -6.43 7.88 -13.41
C THR A 4 -6.52 6.41 -13.83
N THR A 5 -6.84 5.51 -12.90
CA THR A 5 -7.04 4.07 -13.20
C THR A 5 -8.14 3.87 -14.25
N ALA A 6 -9.24 4.61 -14.15
CA ALA A 6 -10.33 4.53 -15.12
C ALA A 6 -9.90 4.97 -16.53
N GLN A 7 -9.09 6.02 -16.64
CA GLN A 7 -8.57 6.49 -17.94
C GLN A 7 -7.58 5.50 -18.55
N ILE A 8 -6.71 4.89 -17.73
CA ILE A 8 -5.80 3.83 -18.18
C ILE A 8 -6.61 2.62 -18.68
N ALA A 9 -7.61 2.19 -17.93
CA ALA A 9 -8.48 1.08 -18.29
C ALA A 9 -9.24 1.35 -19.61
N ALA A 10 -9.78 2.54 -19.79
CA ALA A 10 -10.46 2.95 -21.01
C ALA A 10 -9.52 2.90 -22.23
N GLY A 11 -8.25 3.32 -22.06
CA GLY A 11 -7.23 3.21 -23.10
C GLY A 11 -6.79 1.77 -23.40
N SER A 12 -7.00 0.87 -22.46
CA SER A 12 -6.69 -0.57 -22.58
C SER A 12 -7.88 -1.39 -23.12
N SER A 13 -8.93 -0.75 -23.63
CA SER A 13 -10.15 -1.39 -24.15
C SER A 13 -10.93 -2.21 -23.12
N LEU A 14 -10.72 -1.96 -21.82
CA LEU A 14 -11.57 -2.54 -20.78
C LEU A 14 -12.97 -1.91 -20.83
N ALA A 15 -13.99 -2.76 -20.73
CA ALA A 15 -15.36 -2.27 -20.74
C ALA A 15 -15.62 -1.36 -19.51
N THR A 16 -16.31 -0.25 -19.73
CA THR A 16 -16.53 0.77 -18.69
C THR A 16 -17.23 0.23 -17.43
N HIS A 17 -18.07 -0.79 -17.57
CA HIS A 17 -18.75 -1.44 -16.44
C HIS A 17 -17.83 -2.28 -15.54
N GLN A 18 -16.60 -2.56 -15.99
CA GLN A 18 -15.60 -3.32 -15.22
C GLN A 18 -14.75 -2.42 -14.32
N VAL A 19 -14.89 -1.11 -14.44
CA VAL A 19 -14.09 -0.14 -13.68
C VAL A 19 -15.02 0.89 -13.06
N SER A 20 -14.94 1.02 -11.74
CA SER A 20 -15.63 2.07 -11.00
C SER A 20 -14.62 3.03 -10.40
N VAL A 21 -14.85 4.33 -10.57
CA VAL A 21 -14.11 5.36 -9.82
C VAL A 21 -14.66 5.35 -8.41
N ILE A 22 -13.76 5.20 -7.45
CA ILE A 22 -14.13 5.14 -6.04
C ILE A 22 -14.21 6.54 -5.44
N GLU A 23 -15.09 6.67 -4.46
CA GLU A 23 -15.15 7.77 -3.51
C GLU A 23 -14.51 7.30 -2.20
N THR A 24 -13.65 8.14 -1.61
CA THR A 24 -13.02 7.82 -0.33
C THR A 24 -14.05 7.79 0.80
N GLU A 25 -13.75 7.01 1.84
CA GLU A 25 -14.58 6.87 3.04
C GLU A 25 -15.98 6.31 2.79
N THR A 26 -16.18 5.74 1.60
CA THR A 26 -17.43 5.07 1.19
C THR A 26 -17.27 3.56 1.33
N ILE A 27 -18.32 2.90 1.83
CA ILE A 27 -18.35 1.43 1.97
C ILE A 27 -18.73 0.80 0.64
N TYR A 28 -17.86 -0.09 0.15
CA TYR A 28 -18.10 -0.92 -1.02
C TYR A 28 -18.29 -2.38 -0.58
N PRO A 29 -19.52 -2.90 -0.62
CA PRO A 29 -19.78 -4.29 -0.22
C PRO A 29 -19.27 -5.26 -1.28
N VAL A 30 -18.52 -6.28 -0.83
CA VAL A 30 -17.99 -7.36 -1.67
C VAL A 30 -18.26 -8.70 -0.97
N GLY A 31 -19.37 -9.30 -1.23
CA GLY A 31 -19.82 -10.50 -0.51
C GLY A 31 -20.02 -10.22 0.98
N ALA A 32 -19.28 -10.92 1.83
CA ALA A 32 -19.30 -10.72 3.28
C ALA A 32 -18.32 -9.62 3.76
N PHE A 33 -17.59 -9.00 2.84
CA PHE A 33 -16.61 -7.97 3.15
C PHE A 33 -17.15 -6.57 2.84
N GLU A 34 -16.69 -5.61 3.60
CA GLU A 34 -16.83 -4.18 3.33
C GLU A 34 -15.43 -3.61 3.04
N VAL A 35 -15.27 -3.02 1.87
CA VAL A 35 -14.01 -2.40 1.44
C VAL A 35 -14.17 -0.89 1.48
N ILE A 36 -13.27 -0.21 2.19
CA ILE A 36 -13.29 1.24 2.36
C ILE A 36 -11.91 1.76 1.93
N PHE A 37 -11.91 2.82 1.13
CA PHE A 37 -10.69 3.45 0.63
C PHE A 37 -10.49 4.79 1.34
N TYR A 38 -9.35 4.96 1.98
CA TYR A 38 -8.96 6.21 2.61
C TYR A 38 -7.92 6.95 1.76
N PRO A 39 -7.91 8.28 1.76
CA PRO A 39 -6.88 9.05 1.07
C PRO A 39 -5.48 8.64 1.53
N SER A 40 -4.57 8.43 0.58
CA SER A 40 -3.18 8.10 0.87
C SER A 40 -2.24 8.77 -0.14
N GLN A 41 -0.95 8.60 0.07
CA GLN A 41 0.10 9.02 -0.84
C GLN A 41 1.05 7.85 -1.11
N HIS A 42 1.66 7.86 -2.27
CA HIS A 42 2.79 6.97 -2.54
C HIS A 42 4.02 7.44 -1.75
N ALA A 43 4.93 6.53 -1.41
CA ALA A 43 6.19 6.88 -0.77
C ALA A 43 6.88 8.04 -1.52
N PRO A 44 7.36 9.09 -0.84
CA PRO A 44 7.93 10.27 -1.47
C PRO A 44 9.36 10.01 -1.98
N LEU A 45 9.52 9.01 -2.85
CA LEU A 45 10.78 8.66 -3.48
C LEU A 45 11.05 9.56 -4.67
N ALA A 46 12.30 10.01 -4.81
CA ALA A 46 12.72 10.84 -5.95
C ALA A 46 12.47 10.15 -7.31
N SER A 47 12.59 8.83 -7.37
CA SER A 47 12.30 8.01 -8.55
C SER A 47 10.86 8.13 -9.05
N ASN A 48 9.91 8.51 -8.20
CA ASN A 48 8.51 8.63 -8.54
C ASN A 48 8.16 9.94 -9.28
N SER A 49 9.08 10.89 -9.35
CA SER A 49 8.82 12.21 -9.95
C SER A 49 8.39 12.12 -11.42
N ALA A 50 8.95 11.21 -12.20
CA ALA A 50 8.64 11.03 -13.62
C ALA A 50 7.21 10.50 -13.87
N ILE A 51 6.64 9.78 -12.90
CA ILE A 51 5.31 9.16 -12.97
C ILE A 51 4.29 9.82 -12.05
N SER A 52 4.64 10.91 -11.39
CA SER A 52 3.69 11.70 -10.57
C SER A 52 2.61 12.35 -11.43
N GLY A 53 1.46 12.66 -10.82
CA GLY A 53 0.33 13.30 -11.47
C GLY A 53 -0.77 12.32 -11.89
N THR A 54 -1.60 12.75 -12.84
CA THR A 54 -2.82 12.03 -13.24
C THR A 54 -2.86 11.82 -14.76
N VAL A 55 -3.64 10.82 -15.18
CA VAL A 55 -4.04 10.62 -16.58
C VAL A 55 -5.43 11.18 -16.75
N ALA A 56 -5.57 12.24 -17.56
CA ALA A 56 -6.82 12.98 -17.71
C ALA A 56 -7.72 12.51 -18.87
N ALA A 57 -7.18 11.67 -19.78
CA ALA A 57 -7.90 11.12 -20.92
C ALA A 57 -7.48 9.67 -21.16
N PRO A 58 -8.24 8.88 -21.93
CA PRO A 58 -7.87 7.51 -22.23
C PRO A 58 -6.44 7.40 -22.78
N LEU A 59 -5.61 6.57 -22.12
CA LEU A 59 -4.20 6.41 -22.47
C LEU A 59 -4.08 5.62 -23.78
N THR A 60 -3.56 6.24 -24.83
CA THR A 60 -3.30 5.55 -26.11
C THR A 60 -2.13 4.60 -25.98
N LEU A 61 -2.36 3.32 -26.26
CA LEU A 61 -1.35 2.26 -26.17
C LEU A 61 -0.74 1.91 -27.56
N PRO A 62 0.54 1.54 -27.63
CA PRO A 62 1.51 1.50 -26.54
C PRO A 62 1.95 2.90 -26.08
N ALA A 63 2.22 3.04 -24.79
CA ALA A 63 2.63 4.29 -24.18
C ALA A 63 3.95 4.15 -23.43
N PRO A 64 4.82 5.19 -23.39
CA PRO A 64 6.03 5.18 -22.59
C PRO A 64 5.70 5.09 -21.09
N TYR A 65 6.59 4.53 -20.28
CA TYR A 65 6.34 4.36 -18.84
C TYR A 65 5.99 5.68 -18.12
N THR A 66 6.53 6.79 -18.56
CA THR A 66 6.26 8.13 -17.99
C THR A 66 4.83 8.62 -18.23
N ALA A 67 4.08 8.01 -19.14
CA ALA A 67 2.67 8.31 -19.37
C ALA A 67 1.74 7.63 -18.34
N TRP A 68 2.25 6.56 -17.69
CA TRP A 68 1.54 5.83 -16.65
C TRP A 68 1.70 6.56 -15.31
N LYS A 69 0.75 7.43 -15.00
CA LYS A 69 0.81 8.25 -13.79
C LYS A 69 0.26 7.50 -12.58
N LEU A 70 0.80 7.81 -11.42
CA LEU A 70 0.42 7.20 -10.13
C LEU A 70 -1.07 7.46 -9.79
N GLY A 71 -1.58 8.64 -10.16
CA GLY A 71 -2.93 9.02 -9.78
C GLY A 71 -3.09 9.17 -8.27
N GLN A 72 -4.28 8.88 -7.77
CA GLN A 72 -4.58 8.87 -6.34
C GLN A 72 -4.16 7.53 -5.75
N ALA A 73 -3.36 7.57 -4.70
CA ALA A 73 -3.07 6.41 -3.86
C ALA A 73 -4.12 6.29 -2.73
N TYR A 74 -4.31 5.07 -2.25
CA TYR A 74 -5.27 4.78 -1.20
C TYR A 74 -4.68 3.84 -0.15
N THR A 75 -5.13 4.01 1.09
CA THR A 75 -5.07 3.00 2.13
C THR A 75 -6.40 2.27 2.13
N LEU A 76 -6.39 0.95 2.17
CA LEU A 76 -7.60 0.14 2.18
C LEU A 76 -7.87 -0.36 3.60
N VAL A 77 -9.14 -0.28 4.01
CA VAL A 77 -9.64 -1.01 5.17
C VAL A 77 -10.64 -2.04 4.66
N ILE A 78 -10.43 -3.29 5.03
CA ILE A 78 -11.32 -4.41 4.71
C ILE A 78 -11.90 -4.91 6.02
N ALA A 79 -13.20 -4.77 6.16
CA ALA A 79 -13.96 -5.24 7.32
C ALA A 79 -14.73 -6.53 7.00
N HIS A 80 -14.78 -7.42 7.96
CA HIS A 80 -15.56 -8.66 7.94
C HIS A 80 -16.06 -8.90 9.37
N PRO A 81 -17.17 -9.62 9.62
CA PRO A 81 -17.63 -9.93 10.97
C PRO A 81 -16.61 -10.57 11.91
N LYS A 82 -15.55 -11.17 11.35
CA LYS A 82 -14.46 -11.81 12.12
C LYS A 82 -13.29 -10.88 12.46
N GLY A 83 -13.21 -9.71 11.87
CA GLY A 83 -12.12 -8.76 12.10
C GLY A 83 -11.96 -7.74 10.98
N ARG A 84 -11.09 -6.79 11.22
CA ARG A 84 -10.81 -5.67 10.31
C ARG A 84 -9.32 -5.59 10.03
N MET A 85 -8.95 -5.43 8.76
CA MET A 85 -7.57 -5.27 8.33
C MET A 85 -7.36 -3.96 7.59
N LEU A 86 -6.17 -3.38 7.75
CA LEU A 86 -5.68 -2.23 7.00
C LEU A 86 -4.58 -2.70 6.04
N ILE A 87 -4.64 -2.26 4.80
CA ILE A 87 -3.62 -2.54 3.78
C ILE A 87 -3.06 -1.22 3.28
N GLN A 88 -1.78 -1.00 3.55
CA GLN A 88 -1.01 0.12 3.05
C GLN A 88 0.05 -0.40 2.07
N GLY A 89 -0.15 -0.19 0.78
CA GLY A 89 0.69 -0.76 -0.27
C GLY A 89 2.02 -0.02 -0.51
N SER A 90 2.22 1.15 0.09
CA SER A 90 3.42 1.98 -0.10
C SER A 90 3.75 2.72 1.18
N ALA A 91 5.03 3.12 1.38
CA ALA A 91 5.49 3.83 2.56
C ALA A 91 5.18 5.35 2.54
N GLY A 92 4.05 5.73 1.98
CA GLY A 92 3.49 7.08 2.04
C GLY A 92 2.16 7.10 2.77
N PHE A 93 1.71 8.26 3.22
CA PHE A 93 0.46 8.42 3.97
C PHE A 93 -0.05 9.86 3.94
N VAL A 94 -1.30 10.04 4.27
CA VAL A 94 -1.90 11.35 4.55
C VAL A 94 -2.13 11.44 6.05
N PRO A 95 -1.47 12.37 6.75
CA PRO A 95 -1.62 12.48 8.20
C PRO A 95 -3.09 12.69 8.61
N GLY A 96 -3.55 11.91 9.60
CA GLY A 96 -4.90 12.00 10.13
C GLY A 96 -6.00 11.39 9.27
N ALA A 97 -5.69 10.87 8.08
CA ALA A 97 -6.71 10.26 7.21
C ALA A 97 -7.37 9.02 7.82
N LEU A 98 -6.73 8.41 8.82
CA LEU A 98 -7.22 7.22 9.50
C LEU A 98 -7.65 7.49 10.95
N ALA A 99 -7.89 8.75 11.34
CA ALA A 99 -7.98 9.19 12.76
C ALA A 99 -8.89 8.30 13.60
N GLU A 100 -9.95 7.78 13.26
CA GLU A 100 -10.87 7.00 14.10
C GLU A 100 -10.97 5.53 13.69
N ILE A 101 -9.96 5.04 12.94
CA ILE A 101 -9.99 3.69 12.40
C ILE A 101 -9.26 2.73 13.33
N GLU A 102 -9.98 1.76 13.86
CA GLU A 102 -9.44 0.62 14.58
C GLU A 102 -9.36 -0.60 13.67
N VAL A 103 -8.27 -1.36 13.77
CA VAL A 103 -8.06 -2.57 12.97
C VAL A 103 -7.39 -3.67 13.79
N ASP A 104 -7.68 -4.92 13.46
CA ASP A 104 -7.05 -6.08 14.11
C ASP A 104 -5.67 -6.41 13.53
N ALA A 105 -5.47 -6.12 12.24
CA ALA A 105 -4.21 -6.38 11.56
C ALA A 105 -3.87 -5.26 10.57
N VAL A 106 -2.57 -5.02 10.40
CA VAL A 106 -2.03 -4.09 9.40
C VAL A 106 -1.09 -4.84 8.47
N PHE A 107 -1.31 -4.68 7.16
CA PHE A 107 -0.37 -5.06 6.11
C PHE A 107 0.37 -3.81 5.67
N LEU A 108 1.61 -3.69 6.13
CA LEU A 108 2.41 -2.47 6.11
C LEU A 108 3.42 -2.51 4.95
N GLY A 109 3.23 -1.67 3.94
CA GLY A 109 4.19 -1.50 2.85
C GLY A 109 5.48 -0.86 3.34
N THR A 110 6.61 -1.55 3.21
CA THR A 110 7.91 -1.07 3.67
C THR A 110 8.89 -0.77 2.53
N GLY A 111 8.47 -0.96 1.28
CA GLY A 111 9.29 -0.66 0.11
C GLY A 111 9.79 0.77 0.09
N GLY A 112 11.11 0.96 0.10
CA GLY A 112 11.76 2.26 0.13
C GLY A 112 11.70 3.01 1.45
N LEU A 113 10.99 2.53 2.47
CA LEU A 113 10.88 3.19 3.78
C LEU A 113 12.27 3.49 4.40
N PRO A 114 13.25 2.58 4.41
CA PRO A 114 14.56 2.86 4.99
C PRO A 114 15.34 4.00 4.30
N THR A 115 15.01 4.33 3.06
CA THR A 115 15.68 5.41 2.32
C THR A 115 15.09 6.80 2.60
N LEU A 116 13.94 6.84 3.26
CA LEU A 116 13.25 8.08 3.60
C LEU A 116 13.82 8.70 4.88
N PRO A 117 13.65 10.03 5.08
CA PRO A 117 14.09 10.69 6.31
C PRO A 117 13.51 10.04 7.56
N ARG A 118 14.28 9.94 8.63
CA ARG A 118 13.86 9.33 9.90
C ARG A 118 12.53 9.89 10.42
N ALA A 119 12.31 11.19 10.29
CA ALA A 119 11.06 11.83 10.71
C ALA A 119 9.84 11.26 9.95
N HIS A 120 9.99 11.02 8.64
CA HIS A 120 8.95 10.38 7.83
C HIS A 120 8.71 8.94 8.26
N GLN A 121 9.77 8.17 8.49
CA GLN A 121 9.66 6.77 8.93
C GLN A 121 8.86 6.67 10.24
N LEU A 122 9.18 7.52 11.22
CA LEU A 122 8.49 7.55 12.51
C LEU A 122 7.03 7.97 12.37
N ALA A 123 6.75 9.03 11.61
CA ALA A 123 5.40 9.51 11.38
C ALA A 123 4.53 8.48 10.63
N TYR A 124 5.12 7.76 9.66
CA TYR A 124 4.46 6.67 8.95
C TYR A 124 4.08 5.51 9.88
N LEU A 125 5.03 5.07 10.72
CA LEU A 125 4.77 4.00 11.68
C LEU A 125 3.75 4.42 12.74
N ASP A 126 3.79 5.67 13.17
CA ASP A 126 2.81 6.20 14.10
C ASP A 126 1.40 6.20 13.50
N GLU A 127 1.22 6.78 12.31
CA GLU A 127 -0.08 6.83 11.62
C GLU A 127 -0.63 5.44 11.30
N MET A 128 0.20 4.53 10.79
CA MET A 128 -0.26 3.23 10.32
C MET A 128 -0.43 2.20 11.44
N VAL A 129 0.35 2.30 12.51
CA VAL A 129 0.42 1.24 13.53
C VAL A 129 0.15 1.76 14.92
N THR A 130 0.91 2.75 15.42
CA THR A 130 0.83 3.14 16.83
C THR A 130 -0.55 3.66 17.20
N GLN A 131 -1.12 4.51 16.37
CA GLN A 131 -2.46 5.06 16.58
C GLN A 131 -3.58 4.04 16.34
N ARG A 132 -3.33 2.98 15.56
CA ARG A 132 -4.32 1.94 15.23
C ARG A 132 -4.35 0.79 16.24
N GLN A 133 -3.26 0.61 17.00
CA GLN A 133 -3.08 -0.43 18.01
C GLN A 133 -3.48 -1.85 17.53
N PRO A 134 -3.03 -2.29 16.34
CA PRO A 134 -3.42 -3.58 15.81
C PRO A 134 -2.82 -4.71 16.65
N LYS A 135 -3.47 -5.88 16.65
CA LYS A 135 -2.94 -7.08 17.27
C LYS A 135 -1.73 -7.63 16.52
N ARG A 136 -1.67 -7.41 15.20
CA ARG A 136 -0.64 -7.96 14.31
C ARG A 136 -0.27 -6.96 13.22
N VAL A 137 1.01 -6.93 12.89
CA VAL A 137 1.53 -6.13 11.78
C VAL A 137 2.36 -7.03 10.87
N TYR A 138 1.96 -7.13 9.62
CA TYR A 138 2.67 -7.87 8.58
C TYR A 138 3.34 -6.90 7.62
N THR A 139 4.65 -7.08 7.39
CA THR A 139 5.35 -6.29 6.36
C THR A 139 5.07 -6.85 4.97
N ILE A 140 4.83 -5.95 4.01
CA ILE A 140 4.63 -6.25 2.60
C ILE A 140 5.49 -5.31 1.74
N HIS A 141 5.56 -5.56 0.43
CA HIS A 141 6.27 -4.71 -0.54
C HIS A 141 7.72 -4.45 -0.12
N HIS A 142 8.42 -5.49 0.29
CA HIS A 142 9.82 -5.46 0.68
C HIS A 142 10.70 -6.33 -0.23
N ASP A 143 10.08 -7.05 -1.15
CA ASP A 143 10.70 -7.94 -2.12
C ASP A 143 11.46 -7.17 -3.20
N ASP A 144 12.40 -7.84 -3.84
CA ASP A 144 13.10 -7.31 -5.02
C ASP A 144 12.17 -7.36 -6.25
N LEU A 145 11.69 -6.18 -6.65
CA LEU A 145 10.81 -6.02 -7.82
C LEU A 145 11.47 -6.40 -9.15
N PHE A 146 12.78 -6.52 -9.19
CA PHE A 146 13.55 -6.89 -10.39
C PHE A 146 14.14 -8.29 -10.30
N GLY A 147 13.93 -8.97 -9.19
CA GLY A 147 14.34 -10.35 -8.98
C GLY A 147 13.40 -11.36 -9.61
N ASP A 148 13.86 -12.60 -9.69
CA ASP A 148 13.05 -13.72 -10.16
C ASP A 148 11.99 -14.08 -9.09
N LEU A 149 10.73 -14.09 -9.49
CA LEU A 149 9.61 -14.51 -8.62
C LEU A 149 9.77 -15.94 -8.10
N GLY A 150 10.55 -16.78 -8.76
CA GLY A 150 10.91 -18.13 -8.30
C GLY A 150 11.80 -18.17 -7.07
N ASN A 151 12.48 -17.07 -6.74
CA ASN A 151 13.41 -16.96 -5.60
C ASN A 151 12.81 -16.26 -4.38
N VAL A 152 11.50 -16.27 -4.24
CA VAL A 152 10.81 -15.63 -3.09
C VAL A 152 11.31 -16.15 -1.74
N GLU A 153 11.81 -17.40 -1.69
CA GLU A 153 12.41 -17.98 -0.48
C GLU A 153 13.73 -17.32 -0.05
N GLN A 154 14.41 -16.64 -0.95
CA GLN A 154 15.70 -16.02 -0.64
C GLN A 154 15.58 -14.59 -0.15
N ASN A 155 14.37 -13.97 -0.19
CA ASN A 155 14.13 -12.58 0.24
C ASN A 155 15.27 -11.65 -0.22
N VAL A 156 15.63 -11.74 -1.50
CA VAL A 156 16.68 -10.87 -2.04
C VAL A 156 16.13 -9.47 -2.01
N LEU A 157 16.54 -8.74 -0.99
CA LEU A 157 16.18 -7.36 -0.80
C LEU A 157 16.92 -6.52 -1.83
N MET A 158 16.21 -5.59 -2.46
CA MET A 158 16.90 -4.63 -3.31
C MET A 158 18.01 -3.93 -2.51
N PRO A 159 19.20 -3.76 -3.08
CA PRO A 159 20.21 -2.88 -2.50
C PRO A 159 19.57 -1.52 -2.18
N ASN A 160 19.71 -1.04 -0.95
CA ASN A 160 19.07 0.18 -0.41
C ASN A 160 17.58 0.06 0.01
N PHE A 161 16.99 -1.14 -0.02
CA PHE A 161 15.66 -1.40 0.54
C PHE A 161 15.79 -2.37 1.73
N ASP A 162 16.79 -2.16 2.55
CA ASP A 162 17.09 -3.05 3.68
C ASP A 162 15.92 -3.11 4.66
N GLN A 163 15.14 -4.15 4.50
CA GLN A 163 14.01 -4.45 5.36
C GLN A 163 14.44 -4.61 6.82
N THR A 164 15.67 -5.05 7.08
CA THR A 164 16.20 -5.20 8.43
C THR A 164 16.12 -3.88 9.18
N GLN A 165 16.47 -2.77 8.53
CA GLN A 165 16.38 -1.44 9.16
C GLN A 165 14.93 -1.03 9.44
N ALA A 166 13.99 -1.30 8.54
CA ALA A 166 12.58 -1.02 8.77
C ALA A 166 12.03 -1.90 9.90
N PHE A 167 12.46 -3.14 9.95
CA PHE A 167 12.07 -4.11 10.99
C PHE A 167 12.64 -3.72 12.36
N GLU A 168 13.94 -3.41 12.43
CA GLU A 168 14.59 -2.94 13.65
C GLU A 168 13.96 -1.65 14.18
N LEU A 169 13.68 -0.70 13.29
CA LEU A 169 12.97 0.51 13.65
C LEU A 169 11.59 0.19 14.21
N GLY A 170 10.83 -0.64 13.52
CA GLY A 170 9.49 -1.03 13.94
C GLY A 170 9.52 -1.69 15.32
N GLN A 171 10.43 -2.63 15.56
CA GLN A 171 10.57 -3.28 16.87
C GLN A 171 10.95 -2.33 18.00
N GLN A 172 11.72 -1.27 17.70
CA GLN A 172 12.09 -0.27 18.70
C GLN A 172 10.96 0.67 19.08
N VAL A 173 10.04 0.99 18.16
CA VAL A 173 9.04 2.05 18.34
C VAL A 173 7.60 1.54 18.40
N LEU A 174 7.33 0.33 17.93
CA LEU A 174 5.97 -0.20 17.88
C LEU A 174 5.67 -1.10 19.08
N PRO A 175 4.47 -0.99 19.66
CA PRO A 175 4.01 -1.90 20.70
C PRO A 175 3.65 -3.28 20.15
N ALA A 176 3.38 -3.39 18.84
CA ALA A 176 3.00 -4.62 18.16
C ALA A 176 4.23 -5.33 17.56
N GLN A 177 4.23 -6.65 17.57
CA GLN A 177 5.25 -7.43 16.89
C GLN A 177 5.09 -7.31 15.38
N LEU A 178 6.18 -6.98 14.68
CA LEU A 178 6.26 -7.11 13.22
C LEU A 178 6.42 -8.57 12.84
N LEU A 179 5.63 -8.99 11.87
CA LEU A 179 5.60 -10.34 11.35
C LEU A 179 5.94 -10.34 9.87
N GLN A 180 6.67 -11.34 9.43
CA GLN A 180 6.95 -11.59 8.02
C GLN A 180 6.06 -12.73 7.55
N MET A 181 5.36 -12.52 6.43
CA MET A 181 4.56 -13.59 5.81
C MET A 181 5.47 -14.54 5.05
N GLN A 182 5.18 -15.83 5.15
CA GLN A 182 5.79 -16.83 4.30
C GLN A 182 4.98 -16.99 3.02
N PHE A 183 5.66 -17.04 1.89
CA PHE A 183 5.00 -17.20 0.60
C PHE A 183 4.21 -18.52 0.53
N GLY A 184 2.95 -18.44 0.10
CA GLY A 184 2.08 -19.61 -0.04
C GLY A 184 1.56 -20.22 1.26
N VAL A 185 1.90 -19.66 2.42
CA VAL A 185 1.42 -20.13 3.73
C VAL A 185 0.24 -19.28 4.17
N PRO A 186 -0.96 -19.88 4.36
CA PRO A 186 -2.11 -19.16 4.90
C PRO A 186 -1.85 -18.61 6.30
N ILE A 187 -2.30 -17.39 6.56
CA ILE A 187 -2.29 -16.78 7.89
C ILE A 187 -3.72 -16.67 8.42
N ASN A 188 -3.90 -16.93 9.71
CA ASN A 188 -5.17 -16.68 10.40
C ASN A 188 -5.09 -15.30 11.07
N LEU A 189 -5.99 -14.43 10.72
CA LEU A 189 -6.14 -13.07 11.27
C LEU A 189 -6.96 -13.08 12.56
#